data_9066a49f6e2bb235823b04f34eb43f25
#
_entry.id   9066a49f6e2bb235823b04f34eb43f25
#
_cell.length_a   1.000
_cell.length_b   1.000
_cell.length_c   1.000
_cell.angle_alpha   90.00
_cell.angle_beta   90.00
_cell.angle_gamma   90.00
#
_symmetry.space_group_name_H-M   'P 1'
#
loop_
_entity.id
_entity.type
_entity.pdbx_description
1 polymer ?
#
loop_
_entity_poly.entity_id
_entity_poly.type
_entity_poly.pdbx_seq_one_letter_code
_entity_poly.pdbx_strand_id
1 'polypeptide(L)'
;YLAATMSRINLEYFLARRIAFTRGGRKNNVMVRIATLSVAVGMAVMIVSLAVIFGFKHEITAKLTGFGSHVQIVNLDGNTSYETVPISKNQPVVPLIEKLPACGEIHPYAIKAGILRGEEAMQGVVLKGVGPDYDWSFFRENLSEGSIPVLSDSVRNKDVLISHRLASMLKLRVGDPLE
;
A
#
# COMPACT_ATOMS: atom_id res chain seq x y z
N TYR A 1 -45.35 -14.09 -35.85
CA TYR A 1 -44.02 -14.18 -35.23
C TYR A 1 -43.34 -12.82 -35.01
N LEU A 2 -44.10 -11.68 -34.95
CA LEU A 2 -43.52 -10.35 -34.81
C LEU A 2 -44.04 -9.56 -33.60
N ALA A 3 -44.75 -10.21 -32.67
CA ALA A 3 -45.37 -9.54 -31.52
C ALA A 3 -44.71 -9.78 -30.16
N ALA A 4 -43.55 -10.46 -30.10
CA ALA A 4 -42.91 -10.84 -28.84
C ALA A 4 -41.65 -10.03 -28.44
N THR A 5 -41.28 -9.00 -29.22
CA THR A 5 -40.03 -8.24 -28.96
C THR A 5 -40.25 -6.80 -28.48
N MET A 6 -41.50 -6.34 -28.39
CA MET A 6 -41.83 -5.03 -27.87
C MET A 6 -42.48 -5.14 -26.50
N SER A 7 -41.75 -5.06 -25.46
CA SER A 7 -42.12 -4.61 -24.10
C SER A 7 -41.40 -5.31 -22.99
N ARG A 8 -40.08 -5.30 -23.00
CA ARG A 8 -39.34 -5.30 -21.75
C ARG A 8 -39.02 -3.86 -21.32
N ILE A 9 -39.93 -2.95 -21.58
CA ILE A 9 -39.90 -1.68 -20.91
C ILE A 9 -40.42 -1.94 -19.51
N ASN A 10 -39.49 -2.35 -18.66
CA ASN A 10 -39.47 -2.13 -17.22
C ASN A 10 -40.87 -1.90 -16.62
N LEU A 11 -41.72 -2.93 -16.61
CA LEU A 11 -42.98 -2.90 -15.89
C LEU A 11 -42.75 -2.43 -14.44
N GLU A 12 -41.64 -2.86 -13.88
CA GLU A 12 -41.17 -2.45 -12.56
C GLU A 12 -40.91 -0.95 -12.46
N TYR A 13 -40.23 -0.36 -13.46
CA TYR A 13 -40.00 1.08 -13.52
C TYR A 13 -41.30 1.87 -13.72
N PHE A 14 -42.19 1.38 -14.61
CA PHE A 14 -43.47 1.98 -14.83
C PHE A 14 -44.34 1.94 -13.57
N LEU A 15 -44.43 0.80 -12.90
CA LEU A 15 -45.15 0.64 -11.63
C LEU A 15 -44.55 1.48 -10.53
N ALA A 16 -43.21 1.48 -10.36
CA ALA A 16 -42.53 2.29 -9.38
C ALA A 16 -42.79 3.79 -9.58
N ARG A 17 -42.72 4.26 -10.83
CA ARG A 17 -43.03 5.66 -11.18
C ARG A 17 -44.49 6.00 -10.92
N ARG A 18 -45.42 5.11 -11.25
CA ARG A 18 -46.84 5.32 -11.01
C ARG A 18 -47.16 5.36 -9.52
N ILE A 19 -46.57 4.48 -8.70
CA ILE A 19 -46.74 4.46 -7.25
C ILE A 19 -46.13 5.71 -6.61
N ALA A 20 -44.94 6.09 -7.05
CA ALA A 20 -44.23 7.28 -6.52
C ALA A 20 -44.91 8.61 -6.86
N PHE A 21 -45.56 8.70 -8.03
CA PHE A 21 -46.14 9.94 -8.54
C PHE A 21 -47.69 9.97 -8.58
N THR A 22 -48.38 8.90 -8.14
CA THR A 22 -49.83 8.89 -8.07
C THR A 22 -50.32 9.84 -6.98
N ARG A 23 -51.02 10.91 -7.39
CA ARG A 23 -51.58 12.01 -6.57
C ARG A 23 -52.73 11.61 -5.64
N GLY A 24 -53.00 10.36 -5.43
CA GLY A 24 -54.13 9.87 -4.65
C GLY A 24 -53.74 9.42 -3.23
N GLY A 25 -53.70 10.34 -2.28
CA GLY A 25 -53.58 10.01 -0.88
C GLY A 25 -52.33 10.60 -0.19
N ARG A 26 -52.49 11.76 0.43
CA ARG A 26 -51.45 12.54 1.10
C ARG A 26 -50.62 11.72 2.17
N LYS A 27 -51.22 10.68 2.73
CA LYS A 27 -50.58 9.81 3.73
C LYS A 27 -49.64 8.74 3.10
N ASN A 28 -50.03 8.14 1.97
CA ASN A 28 -49.20 7.10 1.32
C ASN A 28 -47.90 7.64 0.72
N ASN A 29 -47.91 8.88 0.22
CA ASN A 29 -46.70 9.48 -0.35
C ASN A 29 -45.62 9.78 0.70
N VAL A 30 -45.99 10.08 1.93
CA VAL A 30 -44.99 10.30 3.03
C VAL A 30 -44.33 9.00 3.43
N MET A 31 -45.07 7.91 3.57
CA MET A 31 -44.55 6.60 3.93
C MET A 31 -43.57 6.06 2.89
N VAL A 32 -43.91 6.17 1.61
CA VAL A 32 -43.04 5.76 0.50
C VAL A 32 -41.77 6.61 0.46
N ARG A 33 -41.86 7.91 0.69
CA ARG A 33 -40.69 8.80 0.74
C ARG A 33 -39.76 8.45 1.89
N ILE A 34 -40.29 8.19 3.07
CA ILE A 34 -39.48 7.79 4.23
C ILE A 34 -38.79 6.46 3.95
N ALA A 35 -39.53 5.48 3.42
CA ALA A 35 -38.95 4.17 3.07
C ALA A 35 -37.84 4.30 2.02
N THR A 36 -38.06 5.08 0.95
CA THR A 36 -37.06 5.31 -0.08
C THR A 36 -35.82 6.03 0.46
N LEU A 37 -36.02 7.04 1.31
CA LEU A 37 -34.93 7.77 1.96
C LEU A 37 -34.11 6.84 2.86
N SER A 38 -34.77 6.00 3.64
CA SER A 38 -34.08 5.05 4.54
C SER A 38 -33.20 4.07 3.75
N VAL A 39 -33.72 3.52 2.65
CA VAL A 39 -32.96 2.64 1.76
C VAL A 39 -31.79 3.39 1.11
N ALA A 40 -32.03 4.60 0.62
CA ALA A 40 -31.00 5.43 0.00
C ALA A 40 -29.86 5.75 0.98
N VAL A 41 -30.17 6.13 2.21
CA VAL A 41 -29.18 6.41 3.25
C VAL A 41 -28.41 5.13 3.61
N GLY A 42 -29.10 4.00 3.79
CA GLY A 42 -28.43 2.72 4.06
C GLY A 42 -27.46 2.32 2.96
N MET A 43 -27.86 2.49 1.70
CA MET A 43 -27.02 2.21 0.54
C MET A 43 -25.82 3.17 0.44
N ALA A 44 -26.04 4.45 0.71
CA ALA A 44 -24.97 5.45 0.74
C ALA A 44 -23.91 5.12 1.80
N VAL A 45 -24.32 4.76 3.01
CA VAL A 45 -23.41 4.36 4.08
C VAL A 45 -22.61 3.11 3.69
N MET A 46 -23.24 2.14 3.06
CA MET A 46 -22.55 0.92 2.59
C MET A 46 -21.48 1.24 1.53
N ILE A 47 -21.82 2.09 0.54
CA ILE A 47 -20.88 2.50 -0.51
C ILE A 47 -19.69 3.26 0.10
N VAL A 48 -19.94 4.21 0.99
CA VAL A 48 -18.88 4.97 1.67
C VAL A 48 -17.98 4.05 2.48
N SER A 49 -18.56 3.11 3.23
CA SER A 49 -17.78 2.14 4.02
C SER A 49 -16.87 1.30 3.15
N LEU A 50 -17.35 0.78 2.03
CA LEU A 50 -16.53 0.03 1.08
C LEU A 50 -15.45 0.90 0.45
N ALA A 51 -15.76 2.12 0.06
CA ALA A 51 -14.77 3.05 -0.52
C ALA A 51 -13.63 3.36 0.46
N VAL A 52 -13.95 3.57 1.74
CA VAL A 52 -12.95 3.80 2.79
C VAL A 52 -12.07 2.56 2.98
N ILE A 53 -12.66 1.36 3.06
CA ILE A 53 -11.91 0.11 3.24
C ILE A 53 -10.94 -0.12 2.06
N PHE A 54 -11.42 0.01 0.83
CA PHE A 54 -10.57 -0.20 -0.35
C PHE A 54 -9.50 0.87 -0.50
N GLY A 55 -9.83 2.14 -0.25
CA GLY A 55 -8.88 3.25 -0.29
C GLY A 55 -7.77 3.08 0.75
N PHE A 56 -8.14 2.77 1.99
CA PHE A 56 -7.19 2.55 3.07
C PHE A 56 -6.27 1.34 2.82
N LYS A 57 -6.86 0.22 2.35
CA LYS A 57 -6.08 -0.96 1.97
C LYS A 57 -5.07 -0.65 0.88
N HIS A 58 -5.48 0.07 -0.15
CA HIS A 58 -4.60 0.44 -1.26
C HIS A 58 -3.42 1.30 -0.79
N GLU A 59 -3.70 2.34 -0.02
CA GLU A 59 -2.69 3.27 0.49
C GLU A 59 -1.68 2.58 1.43
N ILE A 60 -2.17 1.75 2.36
CA ILE A 60 -1.27 1.01 3.25
C ILE A 60 -0.43 0.01 2.46
N THR A 61 -1.04 -0.73 1.54
CA THR A 61 -0.28 -1.71 0.75
C THR A 61 0.81 -1.01 -0.05
N ALA A 62 0.52 0.10 -0.73
CA ALA A 62 1.50 0.85 -1.49
C ALA A 62 2.69 1.31 -0.64
N LYS A 63 2.43 1.81 0.58
CA LYS A 63 3.50 2.23 1.51
C LYS A 63 4.32 1.07 2.06
N LEU A 64 3.67 -0.03 2.41
CA LEU A 64 4.37 -1.21 2.92
C LEU A 64 5.22 -1.88 1.85
N THR A 65 4.69 -2.05 0.66
CA THR A 65 5.41 -2.71 -0.44
C THR A 65 6.51 -1.83 -1.04
N GLY A 66 6.32 -0.51 -1.05
CA GLY A 66 7.35 0.43 -1.48
C GLY A 66 8.59 0.42 -0.57
N PHE A 67 8.40 0.22 0.73
CA PHE A 67 9.52 0.09 1.68
C PHE A 67 10.04 -1.35 1.77
N GLY A 68 9.15 -2.35 1.86
CA GLY A 68 9.47 -3.73 2.25
C GLY A 68 9.65 -4.70 1.09
N SER A 69 9.13 -4.44 -0.08
CA SER A 69 8.89 -5.37 -1.19
C SER A 69 7.64 -6.25 -1.01
N HIS A 70 7.08 -6.75 -2.12
CA HIS A 70 5.89 -7.59 -2.11
C HIS A 70 6.17 -9.03 -1.67
N VAL A 71 7.33 -9.56 -2.05
CA VAL A 71 7.76 -10.92 -1.75
C VAL A 71 9.23 -10.91 -1.37
N GLN A 72 9.60 -11.67 -0.36
CA GLN A 72 10.98 -11.83 0.08
C GLN A 72 11.37 -13.30 0.03
N ILE A 73 12.54 -13.58 -0.52
CA ILE A 73 13.12 -14.91 -0.52
C ILE A 73 14.19 -14.92 0.57
N VAL A 74 13.96 -15.71 1.59
CA VAL A 74 14.85 -15.83 2.76
C VAL A 74 15.24 -17.29 3.00
N ASN A 75 16.26 -17.52 3.83
CA ASN A 75 16.60 -18.86 4.24
C ASN A 75 15.49 -19.48 5.11
N LEU A 76 15.23 -20.77 4.93
CA LEU A 76 14.21 -21.51 5.67
C LEU A 76 14.62 -21.83 7.13
N ASP A 77 15.85 -21.55 7.53
CA ASP A 77 16.28 -21.69 8.92
C ASP A 77 15.41 -20.85 9.82
N GLY A 78 14.50 -21.47 10.54
CA GLY A 78 13.42 -20.85 11.34
C GLY A 78 13.88 -19.90 12.47
N ASN A 79 15.00 -19.23 12.26
CA ASN A 79 15.54 -18.21 13.13
C ASN A 79 14.76 -16.90 12.91
N THR A 80 14.00 -16.48 13.89
CA THR A 80 13.27 -15.21 13.93
C THR A 80 14.18 -14.00 14.24
N SER A 81 15.48 -14.21 14.33
CA SER A 81 16.47 -13.14 14.52
C SER A 81 16.59 -12.28 13.26
N TYR A 82 16.88 -11.00 13.43
CA TYR A 82 17.23 -10.09 12.32
C TYR A 82 18.60 -10.42 11.68
N GLU A 83 19.35 -11.35 12.22
CA GLU A 83 20.58 -11.91 11.64
C GLU A 83 20.27 -13.29 11.04
N THR A 84 19.58 -13.29 9.92
CA THR A 84 19.29 -14.53 9.17
C THR A 84 20.52 -15.01 8.44
N VAL A 85 20.64 -16.34 8.29
CA VAL A 85 21.71 -16.95 7.49
C VAL A 85 21.57 -16.46 6.04
N PRO A 86 22.62 -15.87 5.44
CA PRO A 86 22.55 -15.36 4.08
C PRO A 86 22.36 -16.48 3.07
N ILE A 87 21.62 -16.16 2.01
CA ILE A 87 21.45 -17.03 0.84
C ILE A 87 22.33 -16.55 -0.31
N SER A 88 22.70 -17.45 -1.21
CA SER A 88 23.42 -17.06 -2.43
C SER A 88 22.56 -16.15 -3.31
N LYS A 89 23.16 -15.09 -3.86
CA LYS A 89 22.50 -14.21 -4.85
C LYS A 89 22.06 -14.98 -6.10
N ASN A 90 22.87 -15.96 -6.52
CA ASN A 90 22.63 -16.74 -7.72
C ASN A 90 21.87 -18.04 -7.39
N GLN A 91 20.61 -17.91 -7.03
CA GLN A 91 19.73 -19.08 -6.84
C GLN A 91 19.16 -19.56 -8.19
N PRO A 92 19.06 -20.89 -8.40
CA PRO A 92 18.50 -21.44 -9.65
C PRO A 92 17.05 -21.03 -9.89
N VAL A 93 16.34 -20.62 -8.86
CA VAL A 93 14.94 -20.18 -8.93
C VAL A 93 14.79 -18.76 -9.47
N VAL A 94 15.81 -17.90 -9.34
CA VAL A 94 15.76 -16.49 -9.77
C VAL A 94 15.41 -16.34 -11.24
N PRO A 95 16.10 -16.98 -12.19
CA PRO A 95 15.78 -16.86 -13.61
C PRO A 95 14.42 -17.48 -14.01
N LEU A 96 13.84 -18.33 -13.15
CA LEU A 96 12.49 -18.84 -13.35
C LEU A 96 11.44 -17.81 -12.92
N ILE A 97 11.70 -17.10 -11.83
CA ILE A 97 10.80 -16.05 -11.32
C ILE A 97 10.80 -14.85 -12.26
N GLU A 98 11.95 -14.42 -12.76
CA GLU A 98 12.08 -13.30 -13.72
C GLU A 98 11.26 -13.50 -15.00
N LYS A 99 11.00 -14.76 -15.40
CA LYS A 99 10.17 -15.07 -16.57
C LYS A 99 8.68 -14.95 -16.33
N LEU A 100 8.24 -14.77 -15.08
CA LEU A 100 6.83 -14.65 -14.76
C LEU A 100 6.34 -13.23 -15.10
N PRO A 101 5.23 -13.09 -15.85
CA PRO A 101 4.72 -11.77 -16.26
C PRO A 101 4.26 -10.90 -15.09
N ALA A 102 4.04 -11.50 -13.90
CA ALA A 102 3.69 -10.80 -12.67
C ALA A 102 4.90 -10.43 -11.81
N CYS A 103 6.11 -10.82 -12.22
CA CYS A 103 7.33 -10.47 -11.53
C CYS A 103 7.79 -9.08 -11.98
N GLY A 104 8.04 -8.20 -11.01
CA GLY A 104 8.73 -6.94 -11.23
C GLY A 104 10.24 -7.12 -11.14
N GLU A 105 10.92 -6.15 -10.58
CA GLU A 105 12.36 -6.19 -10.38
C GLU A 105 12.74 -7.02 -9.15
N ILE A 106 13.87 -7.71 -9.23
CA ILE A 106 14.43 -8.53 -8.13
C ILE A 106 15.71 -7.86 -7.65
N HIS A 107 15.69 -7.38 -6.42
CA HIS A 107 16.84 -6.71 -5.82
C HIS A 107 17.39 -7.53 -4.63
N PRO A 108 18.68 -7.83 -4.57
CA PRO A 108 19.30 -8.40 -3.40
C PRO A 108 19.39 -7.34 -2.30
N TYR A 109 19.19 -7.76 -1.05
CA TYR A 109 19.36 -6.91 0.10
C TYR A 109 20.03 -7.65 1.25
N ALA A 110 20.64 -6.91 2.16
CA ALA A 110 21.18 -7.44 3.41
C ALA A 110 20.50 -6.75 4.59
N ILE A 111 20.28 -7.49 5.66
CA ILE A 111 19.73 -6.96 6.91
C ILE A 111 20.75 -7.14 8.02
N LYS A 112 20.93 -6.10 8.83
CA LYS A 112 21.76 -6.15 10.04
C LYS A 112 21.11 -5.35 11.15
N ALA A 113 20.98 -5.96 12.33
CA ALA A 113 20.57 -5.22 13.53
C ALA A 113 21.72 -4.36 14.04
N GLY A 114 21.39 -3.19 14.56
CA GLY A 114 22.35 -2.26 15.13
C GLY A 114 21.69 -1.35 16.15
N ILE A 115 22.51 -0.57 16.84
CA ILE A 115 22.07 0.47 17.77
C ILE A 115 22.64 1.77 17.25
N LEU A 116 21.77 2.73 16.94
CA LEU A 116 22.20 4.09 16.65
C LEU A 116 22.25 4.88 17.95
N ARG A 117 23.35 5.57 18.13
CA ARG A 117 23.58 6.45 19.26
C ARG A 117 23.44 7.92 18.81
N GLY A 118 22.51 8.62 19.40
CA GLY A 118 22.41 10.07 19.33
C GLY A 118 22.99 10.73 20.56
N GLU A 119 22.97 12.05 20.64
CA GLU A 119 23.49 12.81 21.78
C GLU A 119 22.80 12.48 23.11
N GLU A 120 21.48 12.29 23.10
CA GLU A 120 20.67 12.10 24.31
C GLU A 120 19.95 10.73 24.35
N ALA A 121 19.94 9.98 23.25
CA ALA A 121 19.18 8.74 23.15
C ALA A 121 19.90 7.67 22.35
N MET A 122 19.60 6.40 22.66
CA MET A 122 20.01 5.24 21.86
C MET A 122 18.75 4.55 21.32
N GLN A 123 18.81 4.16 20.06
CA GLN A 123 17.69 3.47 19.40
C GLN A 123 18.17 2.24 18.65
N GLY A 124 17.54 1.10 18.98
CA GLY A 124 17.73 -0.11 18.20
C GLY A 124 17.12 0.04 16.81
N VAL A 125 17.86 -0.30 15.78
CA VAL A 125 17.47 -0.20 14.38
C VAL A 125 17.81 -1.45 13.62
N VAL A 126 17.13 -1.65 12.50
CA VAL A 126 17.47 -2.66 11.51
C VAL A 126 17.94 -1.94 10.25
N LEU A 127 19.19 -2.14 9.90
CA LEU A 127 19.81 -1.58 8.70
C LEU A 127 19.49 -2.49 7.51
N LYS A 128 19.00 -1.91 6.42
CA LYS A 128 18.79 -2.56 5.13
C LYS A 128 19.86 -2.07 4.16
N GLY A 129 20.81 -2.93 3.84
CA GLY A 129 21.80 -2.67 2.80
C GLY A 129 21.26 -3.04 1.42
N VAL A 130 21.42 -2.18 0.45
CA VAL A 130 20.95 -2.35 -0.93
C VAL A 130 22.07 -2.10 -1.93
N GLY A 131 21.96 -2.68 -3.12
CA GLY A 131 22.92 -2.51 -4.22
C GLY A 131 22.63 -1.27 -5.08
N PRO A 132 23.50 -0.99 -6.06
CA PRO A 132 23.32 0.13 -6.98
C PRO A 132 22.12 -0.04 -7.93
N ASP A 133 21.66 -1.27 -8.11
CA ASP A 133 20.49 -1.68 -8.88
C ASP A 133 19.15 -1.48 -8.15
N TYR A 134 19.17 -0.92 -6.93
CA TYR A 134 17.95 -0.74 -6.13
C TYR A 134 17.06 0.38 -6.67
N ASP A 135 15.75 0.09 -6.79
CA ASP A 135 14.76 1.10 -7.19
C ASP A 135 14.48 2.10 -6.05
N TRP A 136 14.87 3.33 -6.28
CA TRP A 136 14.69 4.45 -5.35
C TRP A 136 13.42 5.28 -5.60
N SER A 137 12.53 4.88 -6.51
CA SER A 137 11.34 5.65 -6.90
C SER A 137 10.46 6.00 -5.70
N PHE A 138 10.15 5.01 -4.89
CA PHE A 138 9.36 5.19 -3.67
C PHE A 138 9.99 6.19 -2.68
N PHE A 139 11.29 6.08 -2.46
CA PHE A 139 12.01 6.97 -1.54
C PHE A 139 12.14 8.38 -2.08
N ARG A 140 12.29 8.53 -3.39
CA ARG A 140 12.35 9.84 -4.06
C ARG A 140 11.06 10.62 -3.90
N GLU A 141 9.91 9.94 -4.00
CA GLU A 141 8.59 10.54 -3.82
C GLU A 141 8.29 10.90 -2.35
N ASN A 142 8.90 10.18 -1.40
CA ASN A 142 8.66 10.34 0.03
C ASN A 142 9.84 11.01 0.78
N LEU A 143 10.82 11.54 0.07
CA LEU A 143 11.97 12.22 0.67
C LEU A 143 11.55 13.58 1.22
N SER A 144 11.75 13.79 2.51
CA SER A 144 11.45 15.07 3.18
C SER A 144 12.60 16.04 3.11
N GLU A 145 13.83 15.56 3.36
CA GLU A 145 15.06 16.37 3.40
C GLU A 145 16.25 15.54 2.91
N GLY A 146 17.27 16.20 2.37
CA GLY A 146 18.50 15.55 1.89
C GLY A 146 18.43 15.06 0.46
N SER A 147 19.17 14.03 0.15
CA SER A 147 19.27 13.44 -1.19
C SER A 147 19.34 11.92 -1.14
N ILE A 148 18.93 11.27 -2.21
CA ILE A 148 19.07 9.81 -2.35
C ILE A 148 20.56 9.45 -2.46
N PRO A 149 21.06 8.47 -1.71
CA PRO A 149 22.45 8.01 -1.81
C PRO A 149 22.78 7.51 -3.21
N VAL A 150 23.91 7.96 -3.75
CA VAL A 150 24.42 7.47 -5.02
C VAL A 150 25.30 6.25 -4.73
N LEU A 151 24.82 5.07 -5.11
CA LEU A 151 25.52 3.81 -4.90
C LEU A 151 26.35 3.44 -6.12
N SER A 152 27.54 2.92 -5.89
CA SER A 152 28.45 2.43 -6.95
C SER A 152 29.17 1.18 -6.43
N ASP A 153 29.41 0.22 -7.32
CA ASP A 153 30.17 -0.98 -6.98
C ASP A 153 31.66 -0.69 -6.69
N SER A 154 32.16 0.42 -7.18
CA SER A 154 33.60 0.77 -7.10
C SER A 154 33.94 1.61 -5.86
N VAL A 155 32.97 2.32 -5.29
CA VAL A 155 33.20 3.27 -4.19
C VAL A 155 32.32 2.92 -3.01
N ARG A 156 32.93 2.75 -1.84
CA ARG A 156 32.20 2.51 -0.60
C ARG A 156 31.45 3.79 -0.22
N ASN A 157 30.12 3.73 -0.29
CA ASN A 157 29.27 4.80 0.22
C ASN A 157 29.00 4.55 1.72
N LYS A 158 28.98 5.64 2.50
CA LYS A 158 28.65 5.64 3.93
C LYS A 158 27.34 6.38 4.23
N ASP A 159 26.66 6.86 3.19
CA ASP A 159 25.41 7.59 3.37
C ASP A 159 24.30 6.64 3.79
N VAL A 160 23.44 7.10 4.68
CA VAL A 160 22.33 6.35 5.23
C VAL A 160 21.06 7.18 5.11
N LEU A 161 19.99 6.56 4.64
CA LEU A 161 18.66 7.14 4.65
C LEU A 161 17.92 6.68 5.91
N ILE A 162 17.45 7.64 6.70
CA ILE A 162 16.71 7.35 7.93
C ILE A 162 15.32 7.99 7.90
N SER A 163 14.40 7.47 8.70
CA SER A 163 13.06 8.07 8.78
C SER A 163 13.11 9.42 9.53
N HIS A 164 12.27 10.36 9.13
CA HIS A 164 12.12 11.66 9.82
C HIS A 164 11.85 11.48 11.32
N ARG A 165 11.06 10.47 11.69
CA ARG A 165 10.79 10.16 13.10
C ARG A 165 12.06 9.77 13.87
N LEU A 166 12.92 8.95 13.26
CA LEU A 166 14.18 8.54 13.85
C LEU A 166 15.14 9.73 13.98
N ALA A 167 15.25 10.53 12.92
CA ALA A 167 16.05 11.76 12.94
C ALA A 167 15.62 12.72 14.06
N SER A 168 14.32 12.96 14.18
CA SER A 168 13.76 13.80 15.23
C SER A 168 14.01 13.26 16.65
N MET A 169 13.92 11.92 16.81
CA MET A 169 14.12 11.28 18.12
C MET A 169 15.57 11.34 18.57
N LEU A 170 16.51 11.22 17.64
CA LEU A 170 17.95 11.27 17.89
C LEU A 170 18.54 12.71 17.73
N LYS A 171 17.69 13.69 17.40
CA LYS A 171 18.07 15.10 17.11
C LYS A 171 19.11 15.26 16.00
N LEU A 172 19.05 14.37 15.00
CA LEU A 172 19.97 14.35 13.87
C LEU A 172 19.49 15.27 12.74
N ARG A 173 20.43 15.87 12.03
CA ARG A 173 20.22 16.66 10.82
C ARG A 173 20.89 15.99 9.62
N VAL A 174 20.51 16.42 8.43
CA VAL A 174 21.16 15.96 7.19
C VAL A 174 22.64 16.32 7.20
N GLY A 175 23.49 15.32 7.05
CA GLY A 175 24.95 15.46 7.06
C GLY A 175 25.63 15.15 8.41
N ASP A 176 24.86 14.92 9.47
CA ASP A 176 25.43 14.50 10.75
C ASP A 176 25.99 13.07 10.67
N PRO A 177 27.13 12.80 11.30
CA PRO A 177 27.68 11.45 11.37
C PRO A 177 26.82 10.57 12.29
N LEU A 178 26.64 9.30 11.87
CA LEU A 178 25.97 8.28 12.65
C LEU A 178 27.00 7.32 13.26
N GLU A 179 26.88 7.04 14.56
CA GLU A 179 27.66 6.04 15.29
C GLU A 179 26.78 4.90 15.84
#